data_80719dd914a00ca17210c41d0dc7168b
#
_entry.id   80719dd914a00ca17210c41d0dc7168b
#
_cell.length_a   1.000
_cell.length_b   1.000
_cell.length_c   1.000
_cell.angle_alpha   90.00
_cell.angle_beta   90.00
_cell.angle_gamma   90.00
#
_symmetry.space_group_name_H-M   'P 1'
#
loop_
_entity.id
_entity.type
_entity.pdbx_description
1 polymer ?
#
loop_
_entity_poly.entity_id
_entity_poly.type
_entity_poly.pdbx_seq_one_letter_code
_entity_poly.pdbx_strand_id
1 'polypeptide(L)'
;MVVITKIDICPPQILEQTLTQLKKILKSPGARKIPIFIENREQCVNTATQFVSRRICPIFQVSNVTGHNLDLVRTFLNILPHHGNYNADAPLEFHVNDTFSVPFVGTVVSGVVKSGVIHAGDTILIGPDSLGLFTTTKVRTIERKRISVPGCSAGQSASLALRNVRRKDVRKGMVVLHKADKPDPTTGSIPMPKVYREFVAEVLILSHATTIKTKYQAMLHVGPVSQTCAIIDIDRQYIRTGDRALVAFRFVQRPEFLTVGDRILFREGRTKGLGIVKQVGYDPSKPLSNPQEKAQAQ
;
A
#
# COMPACT_ATOMS: atom_id res chain seq x y z
N MET A 1 1.01 6.78 -14.40
CA MET A 1 1.44 7.95 -15.17
C MET A 1 2.73 8.52 -14.61
N VAL A 2 3.50 9.26 -15.38
CA VAL A 2 4.72 9.97 -14.97
C VAL A 2 4.56 11.45 -15.31
N VAL A 3 4.96 12.33 -14.41
CA VAL A 3 5.00 13.79 -14.66
C VAL A 3 6.41 14.26 -14.41
N ILE A 4 7.05 14.83 -15.44
CA ILE A 4 8.38 15.41 -15.39
C ILE A 4 8.19 16.91 -15.20
N THR A 5 8.66 17.42 -14.07
CA THR A 5 8.50 18.83 -13.70
C THR A 5 9.80 19.61 -13.95
N LYS A 6 9.71 20.94 -13.86
CA LYS A 6 10.86 21.87 -13.97
C LYS A 6 11.55 21.83 -15.35
N ILE A 7 10.80 21.59 -16.43
CA ILE A 7 11.37 21.59 -17.78
C ILE A 7 11.84 22.97 -18.23
N ASP A 8 11.35 24.02 -17.60
CA ASP A 8 11.72 25.43 -17.85
C ASP A 8 13.16 25.80 -17.47
N ILE A 9 13.71 25.12 -16.46
CA ILE A 9 15.08 25.37 -15.96
C ILE A 9 16.04 24.20 -16.26
N CYS A 10 15.54 23.13 -16.85
CA CYS A 10 16.35 21.94 -17.12
C CYS A 10 17.15 22.11 -18.43
N PRO A 11 18.48 21.94 -18.44
CA PRO A 11 19.25 21.90 -19.67
C PRO A 11 18.74 20.82 -20.63
N PRO A 12 18.60 21.10 -21.94
CA PRO A 12 17.98 20.17 -22.91
C PRO A 12 18.66 18.78 -22.92
N GLN A 13 19.98 18.75 -22.81
CA GLN A 13 20.77 17.50 -22.80
C GLN A 13 20.41 16.61 -21.57
N ILE A 14 20.21 17.22 -20.39
CA ILE A 14 19.84 16.52 -19.16
C ILE A 14 18.41 15.98 -19.28
N LEU A 15 17.51 16.79 -19.84
CA LEU A 15 16.14 16.36 -20.09
C LEU A 15 16.11 15.13 -21.01
N GLU A 16 16.82 15.19 -22.15
CA GLU A 16 16.87 14.09 -23.11
C GLU A 16 17.45 12.79 -22.51
N GLN A 17 18.53 12.90 -21.74
CA GLN A 17 19.09 11.77 -20.99
C GLN A 17 18.07 11.16 -20.02
N THR A 18 17.36 12.01 -19.27
CA THR A 18 16.33 11.58 -18.32
C THR A 18 15.19 10.86 -19.03
N LEU A 19 14.71 11.39 -20.17
CA LEU A 19 13.66 10.77 -20.97
C LEU A 19 14.10 9.41 -21.51
N THR A 20 15.34 9.31 -21.97
CA THR A 20 15.91 8.05 -22.47
C THR A 20 16.03 7.00 -21.38
N GLN A 21 16.51 7.37 -20.20
CA GLN A 21 16.58 6.47 -19.05
C GLN A 21 15.19 6.03 -18.59
N LEU A 22 14.23 6.95 -18.54
CA LEU A 22 12.85 6.64 -18.19
C LEU A 22 12.21 5.64 -19.16
N LYS A 23 12.42 5.82 -20.48
CA LYS A 23 11.96 4.86 -21.50
C LYS A 23 12.55 3.45 -21.26
N LYS A 24 13.84 3.33 -20.94
CA LYS A 24 14.48 2.06 -20.63
C LYS A 24 13.85 1.40 -19.38
N ILE A 25 13.63 2.17 -18.31
CA ILE A 25 13.03 1.67 -17.07
C ILE A 25 11.60 1.17 -17.32
N LEU A 26 10.78 1.95 -18.03
CA LEU A 26 9.39 1.58 -18.29
C LEU A 26 9.25 0.34 -19.18
N LYS A 27 10.14 0.17 -20.15
CA LYS A 27 10.18 -1.01 -21.05
C LYS A 27 10.83 -2.24 -20.41
N SER A 28 11.48 -2.10 -19.25
CA SER A 28 12.16 -3.21 -18.58
C SER A 28 11.20 -4.38 -18.25
N PRO A 29 11.71 -5.61 -18.12
CA PRO A 29 10.88 -6.79 -17.77
C PRO A 29 10.10 -6.64 -16.46
N GLY A 30 10.58 -5.81 -15.52
CA GLY A 30 9.91 -5.55 -14.26
C GLY A 30 8.73 -4.58 -14.37
N ALA A 31 8.81 -3.58 -15.25
CA ALA A 31 7.75 -2.59 -15.43
C ALA A 31 6.76 -2.95 -16.56
N ARG A 32 7.27 -3.43 -17.69
CA ARG A 32 6.49 -3.84 -18.88
C ARG A 32 5.45 -2.81 -19.31
N LYS A 33 5.84 -1.53 -19.34
CA LYS A 33 4.96 -0.42 -19.71
C LYS A 33 5.31 0.13 -21.07
N ILE A 34 4.30 0.62 -21.77
CA ILE A 34 4.44 1.36 -23.04
C ILE A 34 4.45 2.84 -22.69
N PRO A 35 5.59 3.56 -22.80
CA PRO A 35 5.65 4.98 -22.55
C PRO A 35 5.01 5.74 -23.71
N ILE A 36 4.05 6.64 -23.40
CA ILE A 36 3.41 7.55 -24.35
C ILE A 36 3.64 8.97 -23.85
N PHE A 37 4.30 9.80 -24.65
CA PHE A 37 4.46 11.22 -24.36
C PHE A 37 3.19 11.96 -24.78
N ILE A 38 2.68 12.79 -23.87
CA ILE A 38 1.45 13.56 -24.10
C ILE A 38 1.83 14.99 -24.43
N GLU A 39 1.60 15.37 -25.68
CA GLU A 39 1.95 16.69 -26.23
C GLU A 39 0.72 17.53 -26.56
N ASN A 40 -0.43 16.87 -26.74
CA ASN A 40 -1.67 17.55 -27.10
C ASN A 40 -2.89 16.90 -26.43
N ARG A 41 -4.03 17.60 -26.55
CA ARG A 41 -5.29 17.19 -25.89
C ARG A 41 -5.87 15.90 -26.48
N GLU A 42 -5.74 15.68 -27.77
CA GLU A 42 -6.22 14.46 -28.43
C GLU A 42 -5.50 13.22 -27.94
N GLN A 43 -4.17 13.26 -27.88
CA GLN A 43 -3.35 12.19 -27.31
C GLN A 43 -3.69 11.96 -25.83
N CYS A 44 -3.97 13.04 -25.08
CA CYS A 44 -4.38 12.96 -23.69
C CYS A 44 -5.69 12.16 -23.53
N VAL A 45 -6.72 12.46 -24.32
CA VAL A 45 -8.03 11.79 -24.29
C VAL A 45 -7.88 10.32 -24.70
N ASN A 46 -7.22 10.06 -25.84
CA ASN A 46 -7.00 8.69 -26.34
C ASN A 46 -6.21 7.83 -25.36
N THR A 47 -5.21 8.41 -24.68
CA THR A 47 -4.42 7.69 -23.69
C THR A 47 -5.22 7.45 -22.39
N ALA A 48 -6.08 8.39 -21.99
CA ALA A 48 -6.91 8.23 -20.80
C ALA A 48 -7.91 7.08 -20.95
N THR A 49 -8.55 6.93 -22.12
CA THR A 49 -9.47 5.82 -22.40
C THR A 49 -8.77 4.46 -22.36
N GLN A 50 -7.53 4.39 -22.86
CA GLN A 50 -6.74 3.16 -22.89
C GLN A 50 -5.99 2.87 -21.57
N PHE A 51 -5.98 3.80 -20.64
CA PHE A 51 -5.25 3.69 -19.36
C PHE A 51 -5.72 2.53 -18.49
N VAL A 52 -6.96 2.12 -18.63
CA VAL A 52 -7.57 0.95 -17.96
C VAL A 52 -6.81 -0.33 -18.24
N SER A 53 -6.17 -0.46 -19.41
CA SER A 53 -5.36 -1.65 -19.78
C SER A 53 -4.17 -1.90 -18.87
N ARG A 54 -3.76 -0.92 -18.07
CA ARG A 54 -2.58 -0.92 -17.21
C ARG A 54 -1.24 -1.16 -17.93
N ARG A 55 -1.23 -1.24 -19.27
CA ARG A 55 -0.01 -1.41 -20.07
C ARG A 55 0.63 -0.08 -20.45
N ILE A 56 -0.18 0.94 -20.60
CA ILE A 56 0.25 2.27 -21.02
C ILE A 56 0.73 3.09 -19.83
N CYS A 57 1.80 3.85 -20.02
CA CYS A 57 2.30 4.85 -19.07
C CYS A 57 2.37 6.21 -19.76
N PRO A 58 1.37 7.09 -19.56
CA PRO A 58 1.44 8.46 -20.05
C PRO A 58 2.53 9.24 -19.34
N ILE A 59 3.27 10.03 -20.10
CA ILE A 59 4.37 10.88 -19.63
C ILE A 59 4.05 12.31 -20.02
N PHE A 60 3.97 13.18 -19.00
CA PHE A 60 3.76 14.61 -19.15
C PHE A 60 5.05 15.34 -18.82
N GLN A 61 5.39 16.33 -19.62
CA GLN A 61 6.48 17.26 -19.38
C GLN A 61 5.87 18.62 -19.04
N VAL A 62 6.08 19.10 -17.80
CA VAL A 62 5.38 20.27 -17.28
C VAL A 62 6.33 21.26 -16.62
N SER A 63 5.93 22.53 -16.61
CA SER A 63 6.51 23.55 -15.74
C SER A 63 5.44 24.13 -14.83
N ASN A 64 5.71 24.08 -13.52
CA ASN A 64 4.82 24.70 -12.53
C ASN A 64 4.93 26.22 -12.49
N VAL A 65 6.04 26.77 -13.00
CA VAL A 65 6.29 28.22 -13.02
C VAL A 65 5.57 28.86 -14.20
N THR A 66 5.75 28.32 -15.39
CA THR A 66 5.14 28.86 -16.62
C THR A 66 3.72 28.35 -16.85
N GLY A 67 3.29 27.30 -16.15
CA GLY A 67 2.01 26.63 -16.38
C GLY A 67 2.01 25.68 -17.58
N HIS A 68 3.14 25.49 -18.26
CA HIS A 68 3.24 24.67 -19.46
C HIS A 68 2.73 23.24 -19.23
N ASN A 69 1.79 22.79 -20.08
CA ASN A 69 1.16 21.47 -20.07
C ASN A 69 0.46 21.05 -18.76
N LEU A 70 0.22 21.94 -17.80
CA LEU A 70 -0.57 21.64 -16.61
C LEU A 70 -2.04 21.39 -16.92
N ASP A 71 -2.56 22.03 -17.96
CA ASP A 71 -3.92 21.82 -18.48
C ASP A 71 -4.11 20.39 -19.02
N LEU A 72 -3.10 19.82 -19.69
CA LEU A 72 -3.12 18.42 -20.14
C LEU A 72 -3.17 17.44 -18.98
N VAL A 73 -2.40 17.69 -17.91
CA VAL A 73 -2.46 16.86 -16.69
C VAL A 73 -3.83 16.94 -16.03
N ARG A 74 -4.41 18.14 -15.90
CA ARG A 74 -5.77 18.33 -15.36
C ARG A 74 -6.80 17.62 -16.22
N THR A 75 -6.73 17.78 -17.54
CA THR A 75 -7.62 17.10 -18.49
C THR A 75 -7.54 15.59 -18.32
N PHE A 76 -6.32 15.04 -18.27
CA PHE A 76 -6.11 13.61 -18.09
C PHE A 76 -6.74 13.11 -16.79
N LEU A 77 -6.48 13.77 -15.65
CA LEU A 77 -7.04 13.38 -14.36
C LEU A 77 -8.57 13.46 -14.31
N ASN A 78 -9.17 14.44 -15.00
CA ASN A 78 -10.62 14.60 -15.04
C ASN A 78 -11.34 13.55 -15.90
N ILE A 79 -10.65 13.00 -16.90
CA ILE A 79 -11.20 12.00 -17.82
C ILE A 79 -11.01 10.58 -17.26
N LEU A 80 -10.08 10.37 -16.32
CA LEU A 80 -9.82 9.04 -15.78
C LEU A 80 -11.10 8.43 -15.21
N PRO A 81 -11.49 7.23 -15.67
CA PRO A 81 -12.63 6.53 -15.09
C PRO A 81 -12.32 6.16 -13.64
N HIS A 82 -13.36 6.16 -12.82
CA HIS A 82 -13.24 5.62 -11.46
C HIS A 82 -12.87 4.13 -11.54
N HIS A 83 -11.69 3.79 -11.01
CA HIS A 83 -11.11 2.46 -11.14
C HIS A 83 -10.82 1.88 -9.76
N GLY A 84 -11.63 0.92 -9.37
CA GLY A 84 -11.46 0.16 -8.13
C GLY A 84 -12.73 -0.64 -7.81
N ASN A 85 -12.55 -1.91 -7.52
CA ASN A 85 -13.62 -2.72 -6.94
C ASN A 85 -13.66 -2.44 -5.44
N TYR A 86 -14.40 -1.41 -5.08
CA TYR A 86 -14.64 -1.08 -3.68
C TYR A 86 -15.99 -1.66 -3.27
N ASN A 87 -15.96 -2.56 -2.29
CA ASN A 87 -17.16 -3.21 -1.79
C ASN A 87 -17.66 -2.50 -0.54
N ALA A 88 -18.79 -1.81 -0.66
CA ALA A 88 -19.42 -1.12 0.45
C ALA A 88 -20.18 -2.08 1.40
N ASP A 89 -20.60 -3.26 0.90
CA ASP A 89 -21.33 -4.26 1.68
C ASP A 89 -20.40 -5.20 2.47
N ALA A 90 -19.08 -5.11 2.23
CA ALA A 90 -18.08 -5.86 2.98
C ALA A 90 -17.87 -5.25 4.38
N PRO A 91 -17.29 -6.00 5.32
CA PRO A 91 -16.89 -5.46 6.61
C PRO A 91 -16.01 -4.23 6.48
N LEU A 92 -16.18 -3.27 7.40
CA LEU A 92 -15.38 -2.05 7.42
C LEU A 92 -13.89 -2.37 7.58
N GLU A 93 -13.09 -1.81 6.69
CA GLU A 93 -11.65 -1.75 6.79
C GLU A 93 -11.18 -0.35 6.37
N PHE A 94 -10.77 0.46 7.35
CA PHE A 94 -10.23 1.80 7.12
C PHE A 94 -8.76 1.81 7.51
N HIS A 95 -7.90 2.20 6.58
CA HIS A 95 -6.45 2.24 6.76
C HIS A 95 -5.99 3.63 7.19
N VAL A 96 -5.31 3.71 8.33
CA VAL A 96 -4.77 4.96 8.88
C VAL A 96 -3.48 5.34 8.16
N ASN A 97 -3.53 6.41 7.39
CA ASN A 97 -2.37 6.97 6.67
C ASN A 97 -1.63 8.01 7.50
N ASP A 98 -2.36 8.79 8.31
CA ASP A 98 -1.78 9.83 9.14
C ASP A 98 -2.61 10.09 10.40
N THR A 99 -2.00 10.77 11.40
CA THR A 99 -2.67 11.01 12.69
C THR A 99 -2.33 12.40 13.20
N PHE A 100 -3.35 13.12 13.70
CA PHE A 100 -3.24 14.51 14.11
C PHE A 100 -3.80 14.70 15.53
N SER A 101 -3.30 15.72 16.22
CA SER A 101 -3.93 16.27 17.42
C SER A 101 -4.52 17.62 17.06
N VAL A 102 -5.84 17.72 17.05
CA VAL A 102 -6.55 18.94 16.66
C VAL A 102 -7.12 19.60 17.91
N PRO A 103 -6.82 20.89 18.20
CA PRO A 103 -7.37 21.61 19.35
C PRO A 103 -8.89 21.51 19.36
N PHE A 104 -9.48 21.30 20.54
CA PHE A 104 -10.93 21.17 20.79
C PHE A 104 -11.62 19.96 20.14
N VAL A 105 -10.97 19.27 19.19
CA VAL A 105 -11.48 18.06 18.53
C VAL A 105 -10.88 16.80 19.16
N GLY A 106 -9.58 16.82 19.45
CA GLY A 106 -8.85 15.68 20.00
C GLY A 106 -8.02 14.94 18.94
N THR A 107 -7.98 13.62 19.06
CA THR A 107 -7.23 12.76 18.12
C THR A 107 -8.02 12.55 16.84
N VAL A 108 -7.40 12.88 15.73
CA VAL A 108 -7.93 12.70 14.37
C VAL A 108 -7.02 11.75 13.59
N VAL A 109 -7.61 10.77 12.94
CA VAL A 109 -6.91 9.87 12.01
C VAL A 109 -7.39 10.14 10.60
N SER A 110 -6.49 10.27 9.65
CA SER A 110 -6.84 10.37 8.23
C SER A 110 -6.43 9.10 7.50
N GLY A 111 -7.21 8.74 6.48
CA GLY A 111 -6.96 7.52 5.75
C GLY A 111 -7.94 7.27 4.61
N VAL A 112 -8.03 6.00 4.22
CA VAL A 112 -8.90 5.54 3.14
C VAL A 112 -9.76 4.39 3.63
N VAL A 113 -11.03 4.42 3.31
CA VAL A 113 -11.94 3.27 3.50
C VAL A 113 -11.63 2.25 2.40
N LYS A 114 -11.04 1.12 2.74
CA LYS A 114 -10.72 0.03 1.81
C LYS A 114 -11.96 -0.79 1.46
N SER A 115 -12.79 -1.06 2.47
CA SER A 115 -14.07 -1.78 2.32
C SER A 115 -15.08 -1.30 3.36
N GLY A 116 -16.36 -1.57 3.10
CA GLY A 116 -17.46 -1.25 4.01
C GLY A 116 -17.84 0.23 4.03
N VAL A 117 -18.61 0.59 5.06
CA VAL A 117 -19.10 1.95 5.31
C VAL A 117 -18.85 2.29 6.77
N ILE A 118 -18.58 3.55 7.07
CA ILE A 118 -18.42 4.07 8.45
C ILE A 118 -19.27 5.32 8.64
N HIS A 119 -19.95 5.42 9.77
CA HIS A 119 -20.77 6.57 10.14
C HIS A 119 -20.26 7.27 11.40
N ALA A 120 -20.61 8.54 11.51
CA ALA A 120 -20.41 9.27 12.75
C ALA A 120 -21.29 8.64 13.87
N GLY A 121 -20.66 8.40 15.02
CA GLY A 121 -21.31 7.69 16.13
C GLY A 121 -20.99 6.21 16.24
N ASP A 122 -20.47 5.60 15.20
CA ASP A 122 -20.13 4.17 15.17
C ASP A 122 -19.13 3.80 16.27
N THR A 123 -19.34 2.62 16.86
CA THR A 123 -18.38 1.99 17.76
C THR A 123 -17.41 1.15 16.94
N ILE A 124 -16.14 1.47 17.06
CA ILE A 124 -15.07 0.88 16.23
C ILE A 124 -13.94 0.32 17.08
N LEU A 125 -13.15 -0.53 16.46
CA LEU A 125 -11.89 -1.02 16.96
C LEU A 125 -10.76 -0.33 16.19
N ILE A 126 -9.78 0.25 16.89
CA ILE A 126 -8.57 0.81 16.30
C ILE A 126 -7.33 0.07 16.80
N GLY A 127 -6.46 -0.35 15.90
CA GLY A 127 -5.25 -1.10 16.19
C GLY A 127 -4.55 -1.59 14.93
N PRO A 128 -3.59 -2.51 15.05
CA PRO A 128 -3.06 -3.06 16.30
C PRO A 128 -2.08 -2.12 17.00
N ASP A 129 -2.02 -2.18 18.32
CA ASP A 129 -0.96 -1.57 19.11
C ASP A 129 0.36 -2.34 19.01
N SER A 130 1.33 -2.05 19.88
CA SER A 130 2.63 -2.76 19.89
C SER A 130 2.54 -4.23 20.32
N LEU A 131 1.48 -4.59 21.04
CA LEU A 131 1.20 -5.94 21.50
C LEU A 131 0.25 -6.70 20.58
N GLY A 132 -0.29 -6.05 19.55
CA GLY A 132 -1.27 -6.63 18.65
C GLY A 132 -2.73 -6.45 19.10
N LEU A 133 -2.98 -5.62 20.10
CA LEU A 133 -4.31 -5.41 20.65
C LEU A 133 -5.06 -4.27 19.95
N PHE A 134 -6.39 -4.33 20.03
CA PHE A 134 -7.28 -3.29 19.51
C PHE A 134 -7.98 -2.56 20.64
N THR A 135 -8.07 -1.25 20.50
CA THR A 135 -8.80 -0.37 21.43
C THR A 135 -10.19 -0.07 20.89
N THR A 136 -11.22 -0.25 21.71
CA THR A 136 -12.59 0.16 21.36
C THR A 136 -12.74 1.67 21.53
N THR A 137 -13.27 2.34 20.52
CA THR A 137 -13.57 3.79 20.56
C THR A 137 -14.82 4.11 19.76
N LYS A 138 -15.22 5.39 19.75
CA LYS A 138 -16.34 5.88 18.92
C LYS A 138 -15.86 6.96 17.96
N VAL A 139 -16.40 6.93 16.75
CA VAL A 139 -16.24 8.01 15.78
C VAL A 139 -17.07 9.20 16.23
N ARG A 140 -16.43 10.35 16.46
CA ARG A 140 -17.13 11.58 16.87
C ARG A 140 -17.70 12.31 15.66
N THR A 141 -16.84 12.59 14.68
CA THR A 141 -17.18 13.27 13.42
C THR A 141 -16.33 12.70 12.29
N ILE A 142 -16.84 12.83 11.08
CA ILE A 142 -16.15 12.46 9.85
C ILE A 142 -16.06 13.68 8.95
N GLU A 143 -14.88 13.93 8.39
CA GLU A 143 -14.66 14.99 7.42
C GLU A 143 -14.11 14.45 6.12
N ARG A 144 -14.62 14.97 5.00
CA ARG A 144 -14.10 14.76 3.66
C ARG A 144 -13.83 16.10 3.00
N LYS A 145 -12.60 16.31 2.52
CA LYS A 145 -12.19 17.59 1.91
C LYS A 145 -12.53 18.80 2.79
N ARG A 146 -12.37 18.67 4.11
CA ARG A 146 -12.71 19.70 5.14
C ARG A 146 -14.21 20.00 5.28
N ILE A 147 -15.07 19.12 4.79
CA ILE A 147 -16.52 19.21 4.94
C ILE A 147 -16.96 18.07 5.86
N SER A 148 -17.75 18.39 6.88
CA SER A 148 -18.36 17.40 7.76
C SER A 148 -19.40 16.58 6.99
N VAL A 149 -19.32 15.25 7.13
CA VAL A 149 -20.22 14.30 6.47
C VAL A 149 -20.73 13.28 7.47
N PRO A 150 -21.95 12.73 7.30
CA PRO A 150 -22.50 11.73 8.21
C PRO A 150 -21.79 10.37 8.11
N GLY A 151 -21.21 10.06 6.95
CA GLY A 151 -20.54 8.78 6.72
C GLY A 151 -19.63 8.77 5.50
N CYS A 152 -18.87 7.70 5.39
CA CYS A 152 -17.96 7.43 4.26
C CYS A 152 -18.03 5.96 3.87
N SER A 153 -17.92 5.69 2.57
CA SER A 153 -17.94 4.35 1.99
C SER A 153 -16.60 3.97 1.37
N ALA A 154 -16.48 2.70 1.05
CA ALA A 154 -15.32 2.11 0.39
C ALA A 154 -14.82 2.96 -0.81
N GLY A 155 -13.51 3.14 -0.92
CA GLY A 155 -12.84 3.96 -1.92
C GLY A 155 -12.69 5.43 -1.55
N GLN A 156 -13.30 5.90 -0.47
CA GLN A 156 -13.27 7.29 -0.07
C GLN A 156 -12.16 7.58 0.94
N SER A 157 -11.53 8.73 0.79
CA SER A 157 -10.60 9.30 1.78
C SER A 157 -11.36 10.13 2.79
N ALA A 158 -11.07 9.94 4.07
CA ALA A 158 -11.72 10.64 5.16
C ALA A 158 -10.79 10.91 6.34
N SER A 159 -11.19 11.88 7.18
CA SER A 159 -10.59 12.11 8.50
C SER A 159 -11.64 11.80 9.57
N LEU A 160 -11.27 10.95 10.52
CA LEU A 160 -12.13 10.48 11.59
C LEU A 160 -11.66 11.11 12.92
N ALA A 161 -12.49 11.88 13.59
CA ALA A 161 -12.23 12.33 14.97
C ALA A 161 -12.67 11.22 15.94
N LEU A 162 -11.75 10.80 16.81
CA LEU A 162 -11.98 9.69 17.74
C LEU A 162 -12.26 10.20 19.15
N ARG A 163 -13.13 9.49 19.90
CA ARG A 163 -13.38 9.75 21.31
C ARG A 163 -12.42 8.97 22.21
N ASN A 164 -11.96 9.58 23.29
CA ASN A 164 -11.21 8.90 24.38
C ASN A 164 -9.96 8.14 23.92
N VAL A 165 -9.34 8.56 22.83
CA VAL A 165 -8.07 8.00 22.33
C VAL A 165 -7.03 9.11 22.28
N ARG A 166 -5.86 8.87 22.87
CA ARG A 166 -4.77 9.85 22.86
C ARG A 166 -3.97 9.71 21.57
N ARG A 167 -3.46 10.83 21.06
CA ARG A 167 -2.63 10.85 19.84
C ARG A 167 -1.45 9.89 19.88
N LYS A 168 -0.83 9.69 21.04
CA LYS A 168 0.31 8.80 21.24
C LYS A 168 -0.02 7.31 21.12
N ASP A 169 -1.29 6.96 21.32
CA ASP A 169 -1.75 5.57 21.27
C ASP A 169 -2.18 5.15 19.85
N VAL A 170 -2.13 6.10 18.90
CA VAL A 170 -2.50 5.85 17.49
C VAL A 170 -1.32 6.17 16.57
N ARG A 171 -1.12 5.32 15.59
CA ARG A 171 -0.02 5.45 14.62
C ARG A 171 -0.47 5.20 13.19
N LYS A 172 0.31 5.67 12.26
CA LYS A 172 0.24 5.28 10.85
C LYS A 172 0.38 3.76 10.72
N GLY A 173 -0.40 3.16 9.84
CA GLY A 173 -0.42 1.72 9.62
C GLY A 173 -1.44 0.95 10.47
N MET A 174 -2.05 1.58 11.45
CA MET A 174 -3.20 0.99 12.13
C MET A 174 -4.41 0.89 11.20
N VAL A 175 -5.34 0.02 11.55
CA VAL A 175 -6.62 -0.11 10.88
C VAL A 175 -7.77 0.21 11.84
N VAL A 176 -8.86 0.69 11.25
CA VAL A 176 -10.13 0.86 11.94
C VAL A 176 -11.11 -0.16 11.38
N LEU A 177 -11.72 -0.92 12.26
CA LEU A 177 -12.66 -2.00 11.94
C LEU A 177 -13.95 -1.79 12.75
N HIS A 178 -15.08 -2.29 12.28
CA HIS A 178 -16.28 -2.35 13.12
C HIS A 178 -16.05 -3.34 14.27
N LYS A 179 -16.58 -2.98 15.42
CA LYS A 179 -16.71 -3.94 16.52
C LYS A 179 -17.87 -4.89 16.18
N ALA A 180 -17.64 -6.18 16.29
CA ALA A 180 -18.72 -7.14 16.14
C ALA A 180 -19.74 -6.98 17.29
N ASP A 181 -21.01 -6.87 16.92
CA ASP A 181 -22.09 -6.67 17.91
C ASP A 181 -22.55 -7.98 18.55
N LYS A 182 -22.27 -9.11 17.90
CA LYS A 182 -22.71 -10.43 18.36
C LYS A 182 -21.49 -11.30 18.70
N PRO A 183 -21.55 -12.04 19.81
CA PRO A 183 -20.55 -13.05 20.09
C PRO A 183 -20.60 -14.17 19.05
N ASP A 184 -19.45 -14.75 18.77
CA ASP A 184 -19.32 -15.93 17.93
C ASP A 184 -20.13 -17.09 18.56
N PRO A 185 -21.05 -17.73 17.82
CA PRO A 185 -21.88 -18.80 18.34
C PRO A 185 -21.08 -20.02 18.84
N THR A 186 -19.84 -20.19 18.36
CA THR A 186 -18.97 -21.30 18.75
C THR A 186 -18.15 -21.02 20.00
N THR A 187 -17.73 -19.78 20.21
CA THR A 187 -16.80 -19.40 21.30
C THR A 187 -17.49 -18.57 22.40
N GLY A 188 -18.70 -18.07 22.15
CA GLY A 188 -19.43 -17.18 23.07
C GLY A 188 -18.76 -15.82 23.32
N SER A 189 -17.64 -15.53 22.63
CA SER A 189 -16.87 -14.31 22.77
C SER A 189 -16.99 -13.42 21.53
N ILE A 190 -16.84 -12.10 21.71
CA ILE A 190 -16.80 -11.15 20.58
C ILE A 190 -15.49 -11.39 19.83
N PRO A 191 -15.54 -11.73 18.53
CA PRO A 191 -14.34 -11.99 17.75
C PRO A 191 -13.48 -10.74 17.65
N MET A 192 -12.23 -10.86 18.10
CA MET A 192 -11.23 -9.82 17.94
C MET A 192 -10.49 -10.00 16.61
N PRO A 193 -10.13 -8.91 15.92
CA PRO A 193 -9.37 -8.98 14.67
C PRO A 193 -8.04 -9.69 14.89
N LYS A 194 -7.68 -10.59 13.97
CA LYS A 194 -6.39 -11.29 14.02
C LYS A 194 -5.29 -10.42 13.44
N VAL A 195 -4.15 -10.44 14.09
CA VAL A 195 -2.92 -9.78 13.65
C VAL A 195 -1.82 -10.81 13.49
N TYR A 196 -0.86 -10.51 12.64
CA TYR A 196 0.17 -11.48 12.30
C TYR A 196 1.55 -10.83 12.39
N ARG A 197 2.46 -11.53 13.01
CA ARG A 197 3.88 -11.17 13.03
C ARG A 197 4.63 -11.82 11.87
N GLU A 198 4.11 -12.94 11.40
CA GLU A 198 4.69 -13.73 10.32
C GLU A 198 3.67 -13.95 9.21
N PHE A 199 4.14 -14.01 7.97
CA PHE A 199 3.30 -14.26 6.80
C PHE A 199 4.14 -14.74 5.63
N VAL A 200 3.49 -15.34 4.64
CA VAL A 200 4.12 -15.81 3.41
C VAL A 200 3.65 -14.95 2.24
N ALA A 201 4.60 -14.49 1.43
CA ALA A 201 4.30 -13.73 0.22
C ALA A 201 5.05 -14.29 -0.99
N GLU A 202 4.42 -14.23 -2.14
CA GLU A 202 5.10 -14.41 -3.42
C GLU A 202 5.76 -13.09 -3.79
N VAL A 203 7.07 -13.09 -3.98
CA VAL A 203 7.85 -11.88 -4.28
C VAL A 203 8.58 -11.99 -5.61
N LEU A 204 8.73 -10.85 -6.27
CA LEU A 204 9.57 -10.63 -7.44
C LEU A 204 10.68 -9.66 -7.07
N ILE A 205 11.93 -10.07 -7.25
CA ILE A 205 13.09 -9.23 -7.02
C ILE A 205 13.35 -8.36 -8.25
N LEU A 206 13.19 -7.06 -8.10
CA LEU A 206 13.44 -6.10 -9.19
C LEU A 206 14.90 -5.71 -9.31
N SER A 207 15.60 -5.60 -8.17
CA SER A 207 17.00 -5.23 -8.09
C SER A 207 17.61 -5.70 -6.78
N HIS A 208 18.76 -6.35 -6.85
CA HIS A 208 19.64 -6.65 -5.72
C HIS A 208 21.06 -6.86 -6.23
N ALA A 209 22.07 -6.48 -5.44
CA ALA A 209 23.47 -6.55 -5.89
C ALA A 209 24.01 -7.96 -6.01
N THR A 210 23.57 -8.86 -5.13
CA THR A 210 24.09 -10.23 -5.01
C THR A 210 22.94 -11.25 -4.88
N THR A 211 22.93 -12.02 -3.79
CA THR A 211 21.90 -13.01 -3.47
C THR A 211 21.23 -12.67 -2.15
N ILE A 212 19.92 -12.87 -2.07
CA ILE A 212 19.14 -12.76 -0.86
C ILE A 212 18.95 -14.15 -0.26
N LYS A 213 19.27 -14.29 1.01
CA LYS A 213 19.12 -15.53 1.81
C LYS A 213 18.23 -15.27 3.02
N THR A 214 17.95 -16.32 3.78
CA THR A 214 17.32 -16.23 5.11
C THR A 214 18.12 -15.28 6.02
N LYS A 215 17.45 -14.66 6.98
CA LYS A 215 17.95 -13.60 7.90
C LYS A 215 18.20 -12.24 7.24
N TYR A 216 18.05 -12.09 5.90
CA TYR A 216 18.09 -10.79 5.26
C TYR A 216 16.95 -9.91 5.78
N GLN A 217 17.25 -8.66 6.07
CA GLN A 217 16.28 -7.69 6.56
C GLN A 217 16.10 -6.56 5.55
N ALA A 218 14.86 -6.12 5.40
CA ALA A 218 14.52 -4.97 4.57
C ALA A 218 13.31 -4.23 5.13
N MET A 219 13.19 -2.96 4.78
CA MET A 219 11.98 -2.20 5.04
C MET A 219 10.85 -2.69 4.14
N LEU A 220 9.76 -3.11 4.72
CA LEU A 220 8.58 -3.62 4.05
C LEU A 220 7.43 -2.63 4.18
N HIS A 221 6.75 -2.39 3.06
CA HIS A 221 5.56 -1.55 2.97
C HIS A 221 4.37 -2.39 2.52
N VAL A 222 3.29 -2.33 3.30
CA VAL A 222 2.00 -2.97 2.99
C VAL A 222 0.92 -1.91 3.23
N GLY A 223 0.38 -1.33 2.16
CA GLY A 223 -0.49 -0.16 2.32
C GLY A 223 0.19 0.94 3.15
N PRO A 224 -0.41 1.40 4.26
CA PRO A 224 0.18 2.41 5.14
C PRO A 224 1.20 1.85 6.13
N VAL A 225 1.30 0.53 6.29
CA VAL A 225 2.29 -0.12 7.16
C VAL A 225 3.68 0.05 6.57
N SER A 226 4.62 0.46 7.39
CA SER A 226 6.04 0.55 7.05
C SER A 226 6.86 0.05 8.23
N GLN A 227 7.49 -1.11 8.06
CA GLN A 227 8.23 -1.74 9.15
C GLN A 227 9.34 -2.65 8.61
N THR A 228 10.45 -2.78 9.35
CA THR A 228 11.51 -3.74 9.02
C THR A 228 11.00 -5.17 9.18
N CYS A 229 11.26 -6.00 8.16
CA CYS A 229 10.99 -7.43 8.17
C CYS A 229 12.27 -8.21 7.98
N ALA A 230 12.34 -9.37 8.62
CA ALA A 230 13.37 -10.38 8.38
C ALA A 230 12.77 -11.50 7.52
N ILE A 231 13.55 -12.01 6.58
CA ILE A 231 13.24 -13.24 5.85
C ILE A 231 13.56 -14.42 6.75
N ILE A 232 12.55 -15.24 7.04
CA ILE A 232 12.69 -16.42 7.93
C ILE A 232 12.77 -17.72 7.15
N ASP A 233 12.12 -17.81 5.99
CA ASP A 233 12.21 -18.97 5.10
C ASP A 233 12.02 -18.56 3.64
N ILE A 234 12.53 -19.38 2.72
CA ILE A 234 12.45 -19.19 1.27
C ILE A 234 12.21 -20.57 0.64
N ASP A 235 11.42 -20.63 -0.42
CA ASP A 235 11.13 -21.86 -1.18
C ASP A 235 12.38 -22.51 -1.84
N ARG A 236 13.53 -21.81 -1.79
CA ARG A 236 14.83 -22.22 -2.36
C ARG A 236 15.99 -21.71 -1.50
N GLN A 237 17.22 -22.02 -1.86
CA GLN A 237 18.41 -21.62 -1.07
C GLN A 237 18.65 -20.10 -1.06
N TYR A 238 18.45 -19.45 -2.21
CA TYR A 238 18.63 -18.01 -2.39
C TYR A 238 17.78 -17.49 -3.54
N ILE A 239 17.57 -16.20 -3.56
CA ILE A 239 16.89 -15.48 -4.65
C ILE A 239 17.77 -14.36 -5.18
N ARG A 240 17.63 -14.06 -6.47
CA ARG A 240 18.39 -13.03 -7.20
C ARG A 240 17.45 -12.07 -7.93
N THR A 241 18.02 -11.04 -8.50
CA THR A 241 17.30 -10.11 -9.39
C THR A 241 16.62 -10.87 -10.53
N GLY A 242 15.32 -10.64 -10.71
CA GLY A 242 14.46 -11.28 -11.70
C GLY A 242 13.72 -12.52 -11.18
N ASP A 243 14.13 -13.10 -10.06
CA ASP A 243 13.48 -14.29 -9.50
C ASP A 243 12.12 -13.98 -8.89
N ARG A 244 11.21 -14.96 -9.05
CA ARG A 244 9.97 -15.09 -8.28
C ARG A 244 10.15 -16.22 -7.28
N ALA A 245 9.77 -15.96 -6.02
CA ALA A 245 9.91 -16.92 -4.96
C ALA A 245 8.78 -16.77 -3.91
N LEU A 246 8.46 -17.85 -3.21
CA LEU A 246 7.70 -17.78 -1.97
C LEU A 246 8.66 -17.49 -0.82
N VAL A 247 8.35 -16.48 -0.05
CA VAL A 247 9.20 -16.00 1.05
C VAL A 247 8.35 -15.83 2.30
N ALA A 248 8.79 -16.40 3.39
CA ALA A 248 8.22 -16.16 4.71
C ALA A 248 8.94 -14.97 5.38
N PHE A 249 8.15 -14.00 5.78
CA PHE A 249 8.60 -12.78 6.44
C PHE A 249 8.18 -12.76 7.90
N ARG A 250 8.98 -12.11 8.74
CA ARG A 250 8.67 -11.79 10.13
C ARG A 250 8.88 -10.30 10.36
N PHE A 251 7.84 -9.59 10.82
CA PHE A 251 7.98 -8.24 11.32
C PHE A 251 8.87 -8.19 12.54
N VAL A 252 9.86 -7.30 12.54
CA VAL A 252 10.86 -7.22 13.62
C VAL A 252 10.26 -6.59 14.87
N GLN A 253 9.53 -5.50 14.74
CA GLN A 253 9.09 -4.72 15.88
C GLN A 253 7.78 -5.26 16.49
N ARG A 254 6.72 -5.40 15.69
CA ARG A 254 5.37 -5.68 16.16
C ARG A 254 4.53 -6.43 15.14
N PRO A 255 3.46 -7.11 15.57
CA PRO A 255 2.50 -7.69 14.64
C PRO A 255 1.69 -6.58 13.94
N GLU A 256 1.22 -6.85 12.74
CA GLU A 256 0.40 -5.94 11.92
C GLU A 256 -0.86 -6.65 11.42
N PHE A 257 -1.86 -5.86 11.08
CA PHE A 257 -3.04 -6.38 10.41
C PHE A 257 -2.73 -6.57 8.93
N LEU A 258 -2.91 -7.79 8.44
CA LEU A 258 -2.67 -8.19 7.06
C LEU A 258 -3.81 -9.04 6.54
N THR A 259 -4.09 -8.92 5.25
CA THR A 259 -5.03 -9.77 4.53
C THR A 259 -4.34 -10.46 3.35
N VAL A 260 -4.80 -11.67 3.01
CA VAL A 260 -4.35 -12.37 1.81
C VAL A 260 -4.72 -11.52 0.58
N GLY A 261 -3.77 -11.36 -0.35
CA GLY A 261 -3.93 -10.49 -1.51
C GLY A 261 -3.33 -9.09 -1.33
N ASP A 262 -2.94 -8.69 -0.11
CA ASP A 262 -2.27 -7.41 0.10
C ASP A 262 -0.97 -7.34 -0.69
N ARG A 263 -0.75 -6.18 -1.33
CA ARG A 263 0.47 -5.92 -2.08
C ARG A 263 1.56 -5.46 -1.14
N ILE A 264 2.72 -6.06 -1.28
CA ILE A 264 3.92 -5.67 -0.55
C ILE A 264 4.96 -5.05 -1.46
N LEU A 265 5.67 -4.08 -0.92
CA LEU A 265 6.88 -3.52 -1.51
C LEU A 265 7.97 -3.61 -0.45
N PHE A 266 9.09 -4.27 -0.75
CA PHE A 266 10.23 -4.22 0.14
C PHE A 266 11.42 -3.50 -0.48
N ARG A 267 12.12 -2.75 0.35
CA ARG A 267 13.20 -1.89 -0.07
C ARG A 267 14.30 -1.83 0.99
N GLU A 268 15.55 -2.00 0.56
CA GLU A 268 16.73 -1.79 1.39
C GLU A 268 17.88 -1.34 0.50
N GLY A 269 18.34 -0.10 0.66
CA GLY A 269 19.37 0.48 -0.19
C GLY A 269 19.04 0.34 -1.69
N ARG A 270 19.83 -0.46 -2.40
CA ARG A 270 19.62 -0.75 -3.83
C ARG A 270 18.63 -1.90 -4.07
N THR A 271 18.32 -2.67 -3.04
CA THR A 271 17.35 -3.78 -3.14
C THR A 271 15.95 -3.26 -3.30
N LYS A 272 15.23 -3.80 -4.27
CA LYS A 272 13.82 -3.51 -4.53
C LYS A 272 13.11 -4.81 -4.88
N GLY A 273 11.98 -5.04 -4.26
CA GLY A 273 11.12 -6.16 -4.57
C GLY A 273 9.66 -5.80 -4.37
N LEU A 274 8.80 -6.46 -5.12
CA LEU A 274 7.36 -6.39 -4.93
C LEU A 274 6.79 -7.79 -4.74
N GLY A 275 5.64 -7.87 -4.08
CA GLY A 275 4.98 -9.15 -3.90
C GLY A 275 3.52 -9.01 -3.52
N ILE A 276 2.92 -10.16 -3.26
CA ILE A 276 1.54 -10.30 -2.83
C ILE A 276 1.51 -11.29 -1.67
N VAL A 277 0.82 -10.95 -0.59
CA VAL A 277 0.60 -11.83 0.56
C VAL A 277 -0.24 -13.03 0.10
N LYS A 278 0.29 -14.24 0.26
CA LYS A 278 -0.38 -15.49 -0.08
C LYS A 278 -0.99 -16.18 1.13
N GLN A 279 -0.35 -16.03 2.28
CA GLN A 279 -0.79 -16.63 3.53
C GLN A 279 -0.44 -15.71 4.70
N VAL A 280 -1.36 -15.56 5.62
CA VAL A 280 -1.14 -14.89 6.90
C VAL A 280 -0.81 -15.94 7.97
N GLY A 281 0.21 -15.65 8.78
CA GLY A 281 0.85 -16.65 9.62
C GLY A 281 1.86 -17.52 8.86
N TYR A 282 2.81 -18.10 9.59
CA TYR A 282 3.79 -19.06 9.07
C TYR A 282 3.93 -20.19 10.06
N ASP A 283 3.94 -21.42 9.55
CA ASP A 283 4.13 -22.64 10.36
C ASP A 283 5.53 -23.21 10.11
N PRO A 284 6.45 -23.11 11.08
CA PRO A 284 7.82 -23.62 10.93
C PRO A 284 7.89 -25.15 10.72
N SER A 285 6.84 -25.89 11.10
CA SER A 285 6.77 -27.34 10.87
C SER A 285 6.55 -27.70 9.40
N LYS A 286 6.10 -26.71 8.59
CA LYS A 286 5.85 -26.85 7.15
C LYS A 286 6.70 -25.84 6.36
N PRO A 287 8.02 -26.08 6.24
CA PRO A 287 8.90 -25.16 5.54
C PRO A 287 8.51 -25.04 4.07
N LEU A 288 8.78 -23.85 3.49
CA LEU A 288 8.45 -23.53 2.08
C LEU A 288 9.26 -24.35 1.08
N SER A 289 10.45 -24.82 1.46
CA SER A 289 11.31 -25.67 0.64
C SER A 289 11.33 -27.10 1.18
N ASN A 290 11.31 -28.09 0.27
CA ASN A 290 11.52 -29.47 0.64
C ASN A 290 12.92 -29.63 1.31
N PRO A 291 13.03 -30.30 2.47
CA PRO A 291 14.30 -30.51 3.16
C PRO A 291 15.36 -31.21 2.29
N GLN A 292 14.93 -32.04 1.33
CA GLN A 292 15.80 -32.77 0.41
C GLN A 292 16.51 -31.87 -0.62
N GLU A 293 15.92 -30.78 -1.04
CA GLU A 293 16.56 -29.82 -1.96
C GLU A 293 17.63 -28.95 -1.28
N LYS A 294 17.51 -28.74 0.04
CA LYS A 294 18.53 -28.00 0.80
C LYS A 294 19.78 -28.84 1.11
N ALA A 295 19.64 -30.17 1.18
CA ALA A 295 20.73 -31.08 1.50
C ALA A 295 21.61 -31.45 0.27
N GLN A 296 21.10 -31.38 -0.95
CA GLN A 296 21.85 -31.70 -2.18
C GLN A 296 22.79 -30.59 -2.67
N ALA A 297 22.82 -29.46 -2.01
CA ALA A 297 23.57 -28.28 -2.43
C ALA A 297 24.60 -27.80 -1.38
N GLN A 298 24.93 -28.65 -0.40
CA GLN A 298 26.14 -28.56 0.43
C GLN A 298 27.24 -29.46 -0.16
#